data_a903121ed27c7a64aa187a01cc56754d
#
_entry.id   a903121ed27c7a64aa187a01cc56754d
#
_cell.length_a   1.000
_cell.length_b   1.000
_cell.length_c   1.000
_cell.angle_alpha   90.00
_cell.angle_beta   90.00
_cell.angle_gamma   90.00
#
_symmetry.space_group_name_H-M   'P 1'
#
loop_
_entity.id
_entity.type
_entity.pdbx_description
1 polymer ?
#
loop_
_entity_poly.entity_id
_entity_poly.type
_entity_poly.pdbx_seq_one_letter_code
_entity_poly.pdbx_strand_id
1 'polypeptide(L)'
;VFVLTNLAVGGPYTVTVTSSVGSQIYQDVFLNLGQTLSLNVVLSDFESLVVTGEQLAQAQVALGPNKVFNAEDLDAAVAYDKDIKEVLAEDPRLYVDITSSSAYRGLQCNGQNPRYNTFSIDGIPMNDGFGLNSNGYPTNRLPFSFDSIKQVSAEFAPFDVKYGGFSACVINAVTKSGTNEISGSAYYEYAGDDLVGTEIDGEKGNTVPYEENKYGFTLGGPIVQDKAFFFISVERYDDVDVDPFGPQGSGAPSELDFLSAADFTRIVDIAKNKYGFDPGSIGGALD
;
A
#
# COMPACT_ATOMS: atom_id res chain seq x y z
N VAL A 1 -36.19 4.22 10.14
CA VAL A 1 -35.03 3.46 10.65
C VAL A 1 -35.57 2.37 11.54
N PHE A 2 -35.23 1.12 11.27
CA PHE A 2 -35.58 -0.02 12.11
C PHE A 2 -34.30 -0.44 12.86
N VAL A 3 -34.42 -0.78 14.10
CA VAL A 3 -33.31 -1.26 14.92
C VAL A 3 -33.69 -2.61 15.50
N LEU A 4 -32.88 -3.62 15.22
CA LEU A 4 -32.97 -4.94 15.83
C LEU A 4 -31.96 -4.99 16.99
N THR A 5 -32.45 -5.24 18.20
CA THR A 5 -31.63 -5.32 19.40
C THR A 5 -31.63 -6.73 19.97
N ASN A 6 -30.68 -7.05 20.84
CA ASN A 6 -30.55 -8.34 21.52
C ASN A 6 -30.33 -9.54 20.59
N LEU A 7 -29.67 -9.33 19.46
CA LEU A 7 -29.22 -10.43 18.63
C LEU A 7 -27.94 -11.04 19.24
N ALA A 8 -27.84 -12.37 19.17
CA ALA A 8 -26.62 -13.05 19.60
C ALA A 8 -25.47 -12.70 18.68
N VAL A 9 -24.26 -12.66 19.24
CA VAL A 9 -23.05 -12.50 18.44
C VAL A 9 -22.81 -13.78 17.63
N GLY A 10 -22.43 -13.63 16.37
CA GLY A 10 -22.19 -14.72 15.43
C GLY A 10 -23.02 -14.59 14.16
N GLY A 11 -23.35 -15.68 13.54
CA GLY A 11 -24.05 -15.80 12.28
C GLY A 11 -23.84 -17.21 11.69
N PRO A 12 -24.24 -17.45 10.43
CA PRO A 12 -24.87 -16.49 9.52
C PRO A 12 -26.34 -16.21 9.85
N TYR A 13 -26.73 -14.95 9.81
CA TYR A 13 -28.13 -14.53 9.88
C TYR A 13 -28.68 -14.26 8.48
N THR A 14 -29.95 -14.58 8.28
CA THR A 14 -30.69 -14.12 7.10
C THR A 14 -31.63 -13.00 7.53
N VAL A 15 -31.42 -11.81 7.00
CA VAL A 15 -32.27 -10.64 7.27
C VAL A 15 -33.19 -10.44 6.08
N THR A 16 -34.50 -10.61 6.30
CA THR A 16 -35.52 -10.35 5.29
C THR A 16 -36.25 -9.07 5.63
N VAL A 17 -36.23 -8.11 4.71
CA VAL A 17 -36.97 -6.86 4.84
C VAL A 17 -38.11 -6.90 3.84
N THR A 18 -39.35 -6.80 4.34
CA THR A 18 -40.56 -6.86 3.54
C THR A 18 -41.35 -5.56 3.68
N SER A 19 -41.77 -5.00 2.58
CA SER A 19 -42.70 -3.85 2.53
C SER A 19 -43.77 -4.07 1.50
N SER A 20 -44.72 -3.11 1.39
CA SER A 20 -45.76 -3.14 0.36
C SER A 20 -45.25 -3.00 -1.06
N VAL A 21 -43.98 -2.60 -1.23
CA VAL A 21 -43.35 -2.32 -2.53
C VAL A 21 -42.40 -3.45 -2.96
N GLY A 22 -42.05 -4.38 -2.08
CA GLY A 22 -41.19 -5.51 -2.38
C GLY A 22 -40.52 -6.11 -1.13
N SER A 23 -39.72 -7.14 -1.32
CA SER A 23 -38.93 -7.76 -0.27
C SER A 23 -37.48 -7.88 -0.70
N GLN A 24 -36.57 -7.65 0.24
CA GLN A 24 -35.13 -7.81 0.05
C GLN A 24 -34.57 -8.76 1.11
N ILE A 25 -33.72 -9.69 0.70
CA ILE A 25 -33.14 -10.71 1.55
C ILE A 25 -31.63 -10.51 1.57
N TYR A 26 -31.07 -10.35 2.77
CA TYR A 26 -29.64 -10.34 3.05
C TYR A 26 -29.29 -11.67 3.69
N GLN A 27 -28.49 -12.47 3.04
CA GLN A 27 -27.98 -13.74 3.57
C GLN A 27 -26.58 -13.53 4.15
N ASP A 28 -26.16 -14.48 5.00
CA ASP A 28 -24.80 -14.54 5.54
C ASP A 28 -24.37 -13.28 6.33
N VAL A 29 -25.30 -12.68 7.04
CA VAL A 29 -25.05 -11.52 7.90
C VAL A 29 -24.45 -12.00 9.22
N PHE A 30 -23.28 -11.46 9.56
CA PHE A 30 -22.59 -11.77 10.83
C PHE A 30 -22.58 -10.55 11.74
N LEU A 31 -22.73 -10.79 13.04
CA LEU A 31 -22.72 -9.77 14.08
C LEU A 31 -21.52 -9.97 15.00
N ASN A 32 -20.72 -8.93 15.17
CA ASN A 32 -19.61 -8.91 16.11
C ASN A 32 -19.99 -8.21 17.42
N LEU A 33 -19.34 -8.59 18.50
CA LEU A 33 -19.58 -8.00 19.80
C LEU A 33 -19.24 -6.50 19.79
N GLY A 34 -20.21 -5.67 20.20
CA GLY A 34 -20.04 -4.22 20.30
C GLY A 34 -20.14 -3.47 18.97
N GLN A 35 -20.46 -4.13 17.86
CA GLN A 35 -20.68 -3.49 16.57
C GLN A 35 -22.18 -3.30 16.27
N THR A 36 -22.49 -2.16 15.66
CA THR A 36 -23.81 -1.92 15.06
C THR A 36 -23.66 -2.07 13.54
N LEU A 37 -24.31 -3.07 12.96
CA LEU A 37 -24.35 -3.27 11.53
C LEU A 37 -25.47 -2.41 10.94
N SER A 38 -25.15 -1.54 9.99
CA SER A 38 -26.12 -0.75 9.25
C SER A 38 -26.37 -1.37 7.88
N LEU A 39 -27.60 -1.77 7.61
CA LEU A 39 -28.02 -2.26 6.30
C LEU A 39 -28.80 -1.15 5.59
N ASN A 40 -28.28 -0.66 4.47
CA ASN A 40 -28.98 0.27 3.61
C ASN A 40 -29.94 -0.52 2.71
N VAL A 41 -31.23 -0.42 3.00
CA VAL A 41 -32.29 -1.11 2.26
C VAL A 41 -32.94 -0.12 1.30
N VAL A 42 -32.74 -0.33 0.01
CA VAL A 42 -33.46 0.40 -1.04
C VAL A 42 -34.50 -0.54 -1.62
N LEU A 43 -35.76 -0.31 -1.29
CA LEU A 43 -36.88 -1.03 -1.86
C LEU A 43 -37.37 -0.24 -3.07
N SER A 44 -37.06 -0.70 -4.27
CA SER A 44 -37.53 -0.13 -5.54
C SER A 44 -38.47 -1.11 -6.25
N ASP A 45 -39.45 -0.58 -6.99
CA ASP A 45 -40.43 -1.36 -7.78
C ASP A 45 -39.80 -2.07 -8.99
N PHE A 46 -38.48 -1.98 -9.16
CA PHE A 46 -37.82 -2.64 -10.27
C PHE A 46 -37.14 -3.92 -9.74
N GLU A 47 -37.49 -5.05 -10.33
CA GLU A 47 -36.66 -6.25 -10.31
C GLU A 47 -35.32 -5.93 -11.00
N SER A 48 -34.47 -5.16 -10.38
CA SER A 48 -33.08 -5.18 -10.72
C SER A 48 -32.48 -6.43 -10.07
N LEU A 49 -32.36 -7.49 -10.86
CA LEU A 49 -31.42 -8.54 -10.55
C LEU A 49 -30.03 -7.90 -10.66
N VAL A 50 -29.63 -7.19 -9.63
CA VAL A 50 -28.23 -6.85 -9.44
C VAL A 50 -27.58 -8.16 -9.07
N VAL A 51 -27.16 -8.90 -10.08
CA VAL A 51 -26.07 -9.86 -9.93
C VAL A 51 -24.85 -8.99 -9.68
N THR A 52 -24.71 -8.50 -8.46
CA THR A 52 -23.39 -8.15 -7.98
C THR A 52 -22.63 -9.46 -7.99
N GLY A 53 -21.85 -9.68 -9.03
CA GLY A 53 -20.72 -10.59 -9.02
C GLY A 53 -19.63 -10.01 -8.12
N GLU A 54 -20.00 -9.36 -7.05
CA GLU A 54 -19.22 -9.35 -5.84
C GLU A 54 -19.27 -10.80 -5.38
N GLN A 55 -18.31 -11.58 -5.85
CA GLN A 55 -17.64 -12.40 -4.89
C GLN A 55 -17.33 -11.41 -3.76
N LEU A 56 -18.19 -11.35 -2.76
CA LEU A 56 -17.79 -11.01 -1.43
C LEU A 56 -16.51 -11.82 -1.27
N ALA A 57 -15.37 -11.17 -1.45
CA ALA A 57 -14.12 -11.74 -0.97
C ALA A 57 -14.53 -12.09 0.43
N GLN A 58 -14.83 -13.37 0.62
CA GLN A 58 -15.57 -13.88 1.76
C GLN A 58 -15.07 -13.05 2.90
N ALA A 59 -15.94 -12.31 3.57
CA ALA A 59 -15.62 -11.82 4.88
C ALA A 59 -15.30 -13.10 5.63
N GLN A 60 -14.05 -13.50 5.46
CA GLN A 60 -13.54 -14.72 6.05
C GLN A 60 -13.77 -14.44 7.50
N VAL A 61 -14.59 -15.25 8.13
CA VAL A 61 -14.81 -15.15 9.56
C VAL A 61 -13.40 -15.13 10.13
N ALA A 62 -12.93 -13.93 10.41
CA ALA A 62 -11.59 -13.78 10.95
C ALA A 62 -11.68 -14.38 12.34
N LEU A 63 -11.15 -15.58 12.46
CA LEU A 63 -11.03 -16.28 13.75
C LEU A 63 -9.90 -15.60 14.52
N GLY A 64 -10.11 -14.32 14.91
CA GLY A 64 -9.12 -13.55 15.62
C GLY A 64 -9.29 -12.04 15.44
N PRO A 65 -8.50 -11.22 16.16
CA PRO A 65 -8.51 -9.78 16.01
C PRO A 65 -8.04 -9.37 14.61
N ASN A 66 -8.85 -8.60 13.92
CA ASN A 66 -8.55 -8.07 12.60
C ASN A 66 -8.91 -6.58 12.50
N LYS A 67 -8.46 -5.94 11.45
CA LYS A 67 -8.89 -4.63 10.98
C LYS A 67 -9.02 -4.69 9.46
N VAL A 68 -10.11 -4.16 8.95
CA VAL A 68 -10.33 -4.01 7.51
C VAL A 68 -10.41 -2.53 7.22
N PHE A 69 -9.66 -2.10 6.21
CA PHE A 69 -9.70 -0.77 5.61
C PHE A 69 -10.41 -0.92 4.27
N ASN A 70 -11.56 -0.33 4.14
CA ASN A 70 -12.37 -0.37 2.92
C ASN A 70 -11.95 0.75 1.94
N ALA A 71 -12.61 0.86 0.78
CA ALA A 71 -12.29 1.87 -0.22
C ALA A 71 -12.44 3.31 0.32
N GLU A 72 -13.42 3.58 1.18
CA GLU A 72 -13.61 4.90 1.79
C GLU A 72 -12.47 5.25 2.75
N ASP A 73 -12.02 4.26 3.54
CA ASP A 73 -10.87 4.45 4.44
C ASP A 73 -9.60 4.73 3.64
N LEU A 74 -9.38 4.00 2.53
CA LEU A 74 -8.23 4.18 1.66
C LEU A 74 -8.24 5.53 0.94
N ASP A 75 -9.39 5.97 0.46
CA ASP A 75 -9.56 7.25 -0.25
C ASP A 75 -9.46 8.45 0.72
N ALA A 76 -9.86 8.27 1.98
CA ALA A 76 -9.78 9.31 3.01
C ALA A 76 -8.38 9.43 3.65
N ALA A 77 -7.58 8.37 3.57
CA ALA A 77 -6.27 8.34 4.17
C ALA A 77 -5.29 9.27 3.45
N VAL A 78 -4.51 9.99 4.24
CA VAL A 78 -3.40 10.79 3.71
C VAL A 78 -2.18 9.90 3.59
N ALA A 79 -1.98 9.31 2.44
CA ALA A 79 -0.81 8.50 2.11
C ALA A 79 0.13 9.32 1.22
N TYR A 80 1.22 9.85 1.79
CA TYR A 80 2.17 10.71 1.08
C TYR A 80 2.86 9.98 -0.08
N ASP A 81 3.25 8.72 0.17
CA ASP A 81 3.93 7.90 -0.83
C ASP A 81 2.96 6.97 -1.59
N LYS A 82 1.64 7.15 -1.42
CA LYS A 82 0.63 6.18 -1.87
C LYS A 82 1.01 4.75 -1.49
N ASP A 83 1.44 4.58 -0.25
CA ASP A 83 1.81 3.29 0.31
C ASP A 83 0.75 2.84 1.33
N ILE A 84 0.26 1.64 1.14
CA ILE A 84 -0.74 1.02 2.02
C ILE A 84 -0.26 0.92 3.49
N LYS A 85 1.05 0.90 3.73
CA LYS A 85 1.61 0.89 5.08
C LYS A 85 1.20 2.12 5.89
N GLU A 86 1.10 3.28 5.24
CA GLU A 86 0.72 4.52 5.91
C GLU A 86 -0.73 4.46 6.38
N VAL A 87 -1.62 3.90 5.56
CA VAL A 87 -3.02 3.68 5.94
C VAL A 87 -3.14 2.64 7.05
N LEU A 88 -2.40 1.56 6.93
CA LEU A 88 -2.39 0.51 7.95
C LEU A 88 -1.88 1.01 9.31
N ALA A 89 -0.95 1.99 9.31
CA ALA A 89 -0.41 2.59 10.53
C ALA A 89 -1.43 3.44 11.33
N GLU A 90 -2.63 3.68 10.80
CA GLU A 90 -3.73 4.26 11.57
C GLU A 90 -4.22 3.31 12.70
N ASP A 91 -3.98 2.01 12.55
CA ASP A 91 -4.22 1.06 13.63
C ASP A 91 -3.01 1.03 14.58
N PRO A 92 -3.17 1.29 15.89
CA PRO A 92 -2.07 1.41 16.84
C PRO A 92 -1.27 0.10 17.05
N ARG A 93 -1.75 -1.03 16.54
CA ARG A 93 -1.03 -2.32 16.55
C ARG A 93 -0.04 -2.43 15.39
N LEU A 94 -0.15 -1.54 14.40
CA LEU A 94 0.68 -1.48 13.22
C LEU A 94 1.54 -0.21 13.27
N TYR A 95 2.84 -0.37 13.13
CA TYR A 95 3.79 0.74 13.20
C TYR A 95 4.70 0.75 11.98
N VAL A 96 4.88 1.91 11.40
CA VAL A 96 5.84 2.15 10.31
C VAL A 96 6.98 2.98 10.85
N ASP A 97 8.22 2.51 10.69
CA ASP A 97 9.39 3.29 11.06
C ASP A 97 9.65 4.40 10.06
N ILE A 98 9.20 5.60 10.40
CA ILE A 98 9.36 6.79 9.57
C ILE A 98 10.77 7.39 9.62
N THR A 99 11.66 6.89 10.48
CA THR A 99 13.05 7.35 10.55
C THR A 99 13.93 6.74 9.47
N SER A 100 13.51 5.61 8.91
CA SER A 100 14.15 4.99 7.75
C SER A 100 13.73 5.68 6.45
N SER A 101 14.57 5.60 5.42
CA SER A 101 14.17 6.06 4.07
C SER A 101 12.91 5.32 3.60
N SER A 102 12.13 5.92 2.71
CA SER A 102 10.85 5.37 2.25
C SER A 102 10.97 3.94 1.73
N ALA A 103 12.06 3.64 1.01
CA ALA A 103 12.33 2.31 0.47
C ALA A 103 12.54 1.21 1.53
N TYR A 104 12.96 1.58 2.74
CA TYR A 104 13.26 0.61 3.81
C TYR A 104 12.22 0.57 4.91
N ARG A 105 11.18 1.40 4.84
CA ARG A 105 10.11 1.44 5.82
C ARG A 105 9.32 0.14 5.83
N GLY A 106 9.54 -0.68 6.86
CA GLY A 106 8.79 -1.90 7.07
C GLY A 106 7.59 -1.69 7.98
N LEU A 107 6.50 -2.40 7.74
CA LEU A 107 5.34 -2.41 8.62
C LEU A 107 5.56 -3.41 9.75
N GLN A 108 5.71 -2.93 10.96
CA GLN A 108 5.82 -3.74 12.17
C GLN A 108 4.41 -4.03 12.71
N CYS A 109 4.13 -5.29 12.96
CA CYS A 109 2.89 -5.72 13.58
C CYS A 109 3.16 -6.16 15.02
N ASN A 110 2.45 -5.56 15.98
CA ASN A 110 2.64 -5.81 17.41
C ASN A 110 4.12 -5.73 17.86
N GLY A 111 4.90 -4.84 17.24
CA GLY A 111 6.33 -4.67 17.51
C GLY A 111 7.24 -5.76 16.95
N GLN A 112 6.72 -6.66 16.12
CA GLN A 112 7.50 -7.70 15.48
C GLN A 112 8.22 -7.20 14.23
N ASN A 113 9.30 -7.88 13.83
CA ASN A 113 10.04 -7.53 12.63
C ASN A 113 9.13 -7.66 11.37
N PRO A 114 9.15 -6.69 10.44
CA PRO A 114 8.35 -6.71 9.21
C PRO A 114 8.44 -7.99 8.39
N ARG A 115 9.58 -8.66 8.41
CA ARG A 115 9.81 -9.93 7.71
C ARG A 115 8.97 -11.10 8.21
N TYR A 116 8.38 -10.97 9.39
CA TYR A 116 7.52 -11.98 9.99
C TYR A 116 6.05 -11.83 9.62
N ASN A 117 5.70 -10.76 8.92
CA ASN A 117 4.39 -10.62 8.32
C ASN A 117 4.28 -11.48 7.06
N THR A 118 3.10 -11.94 6.76
CA THR A 118 2.75 -12.37 5.40
C THR A 118 1.96 -11.27 4.74
N PHE A 119 2.44 -10.84 3.58
CA PHE A 119 1.75 -9.92 2.71
C PHE A 119 1.22 -10.65 1.48
N SER A 120 -0.05 -10.46 1.16
CA SER A 120 -0.70 -11.11 0.01
C SER A 120 -1.56 -10.14 -0.78
N ILE A 121 -1.71 -10.42 -2.07
CA ILE A 121 -2.61 -9.72 -2.99
C ILE A 121 -3.57 -10.76 -3.54
N ASP A 122 -4.87 -10.53 -3.36
CA ASP A 122 -5.92 -11.48 -3.76
C ASP A 122 -5.63 -12.92 -3.28
N GLY A 123 -5.01 -13.04 -2.08
CA GLY A 123 -4.61 -14.30 -1.49
C GLY A 123 -3.29 -14.90 -1.99
N ILE A 124 -2.60 -14.25 -2.92
CA ILE A 124 -1.29 -14.69 -3.42
C ILE A 124 -0.19 -14.06 -2.56
N PRO A 125 0.66 -14.85 -1.88
CA PRO A 125 1.75 -14.32 -1.07
C PRO A 125 2.76 -13.54 -1.90
N MET A 126 3.13 -12.36 -1.42
CA MET A 126 4.07 -11.42 -2.04
C MET A 126 5.23 -11.08 -1.10
N ASN A 127 5.68 -12.04 -0.33
CA ASN A 127 6.79 -11.85 0.59
C ASN A 127 8.14 -11.90 -0.12
N ASP A 128 9.14 -11.23 0.45
CA ASP A 128 10.54 -11.40 0.07
C ASP A 128 11.04 -12.79 0.48
N GLY A 129 10.97 -13.74 -0.45
CA GLY A 129 11.41 -15.12 -0.24
C GLY A 129 12.93 -15.28 -0.04
N PHE A 130 13.72 -14.30 -0.44
CA PHE A 130 15.18 -14.29 -0.29
C PHE A 130 15.66 -13.57 0.96
N GLY A 131 14.81 -12.78 1.61
CA GLY A 131 15.15 -12.02 2.80
C GLY A 131 16.13 -10.87 2.55
N LEU A 132 16.14 -10.30 1.34
CA LEU A 132 17.05 -9.24 0.96
C LEU A 132 16.52 -7.87 1.38
N ASN A 133 15.20 -7.68 1.41
CA ASN A 133 14.58 -6.42 1.78
C ASN A 133 14.19 -6.38 3.26
N SER A 134 14.54 -5.31 3.95
CA SER A 134 14.21 -5.11 5.37
C SER A 134 12.71 -4.84 5.58
N ASN A 135 12.01 -4.33 4.57
CA ASN A 135 10.59 -4.02 4.61
C ASN A 135 9.68 -5.26 4.52
N GLY A 136 10.23 -6.44 4.17
CA GLY A 136 9.47 -7.68 4.02
C GLY A 136 8.79 -7.85 2.65
N TYR A 137 8.86 -6.86 1.76
CA TYR A 137 8.33 -6.93 0.39
C TYR A 137 9.38 -7.49 -0.58
N PRO A 138 8.97 -8.04 -1.74
CA PRO A 138 9.90 -8.52 -2.76
C PRO A 138 10.64 -7.37 -3.48
N THR A 139 10.20 -6.14 -3.28
CA THR A 139 10.72 -4.90 -3.87
C THR A 139 10.90 -3.83 -2.79
N ASN A 140 11.68 -2.79 -3.07
CA ASN A 140 11.86 -1.68 -2.13
C ASN A 140 10.55 -0.92 -1.85
N ARG A 141 9.66 -0.87 -2.82
CA ARG A 141 8.35 -0.23 -2.72
C ARG A 141 7.24 -1.27 -2.89
N LEU A 142 6.01 -0.83 -2.72
CA LEU A 142 4.84 -1.66 -2.98
C LEU A 142 4.84 -2.12 -4.45
N PRO A 143 4.75 -3.43 -4.74
CA PRO A 143 4.89 -3.95 -6.11
C PRO A 143 3.64 -3.77 -6.98
N PHE A 144 2.71 -2.93 -6.59
CA PHE A 144 1.48 -2.61 -7.32
C PHE A 144 0.95 -1.24 -6.91
N SER A 145 0.14 -0.63 -7.79
CA SER A 145 -0.42 0.70 -7.54
C SER A 145 -1.39 0.71 -6.37
N PHE A 146 -1.25 1.71 -5.49
CA PHE A 146 -2.19 1.97 -4.41
C PHE A 146 -3.63 2.13 -4.92
N ASP A 147 -3.81 2.87 -6.02
CA ASP A 147 -5.12 3.12 -6.63
C ASP A 147 -5.77 1.86 -7.21
N SER A 148 -5.01 0.75 -7.34
CA SER A 148 -5.57 -0.55 -7.74
C SER A 148 -6.24 -1.31 -6.61
N ILE A 149 -6.10 -0.86 -5.35
CA ILE A 149 -6.58 -1.56 -4.18
C ILE A 149 -8.03 -1.18 -3.89
N LYS A 150 -8.86 -2.17 -3.64
CA LYS A 150 -10.25 -2.00 -3.20
C LYS A 150 -10.37 -1.98 -1.69
N GLN A 151 -9.65 -2.87 -1.02
CA GLN A 151 -9.64 -2.98 0.44
C GLN A 151 -8.37 -3.68 0.92
N VAL A 152 -8.01 -3.44 2.17
CA VAL A 152 -6.91 -4.13 2.84
C VAL A 152 -7.39 -4.66 4.17
N SER A 153 -7.01 -5.89 4.49
CA SER A 153 -7.22 -6.49 5.80
C SER A 153 -5.89 -6.77 6.49
N ALA A 154 -5.82 -6.47 7.78
CA ALA A 154 -4.73 -6.88 8.66
C ALA A 154 -5.30 -7.84 9.72
N GLU A 155 -4.79 -9.06 9.74
CA GLU A 155 -5.17 -10.10 10.68
C GLU A 155 -4.02 -10.32 11.67
N PHE A 156 -4.28 -10.06 12.94
CA PHE A 156 -3.23 -10.01 13.97
C PHE A 156 -2.93 -11.38 14.60
N ALA A 157 -3.85 -12.30 14.52
CA ALA A 157 -3.68 -13.67 15.03
C ALA A 157 -4.68 -14.60 14.33
N PRO A 158 -4.54 -14.84 13.03
CA PRO A 158 -5.44 -15.75 12.32
C PRO A 158 -5.18 -17.19 12.75
N PHE A 159 -6.24 -17.89 13.18
CA PHE A 159 -6.18 -19.30 13.62
C PHE A 159 -6.58 -20.29 12.52
N ASP A 160 -6.91 -19.81 11.33
CA ASP A 160 -7.31 -20.69 10.22
C ASP A 160 -6.09 -21.35 9.61
N VAL A 161 -6.19 -22.65 9.31
CA VAL A 161 -5.12 -23.49 8.74
C VAL A 161 -4.68 -23.06 7.33
N LYS A 162 -5.48 -22.24 6.64
CA LYS A 162 -5.13 -21.69 5.32
C LYS A 162 -4.03 -20.62 5.39
N TYR A 163 -3.83 -20.01 6.54
CA TYR A 163 -2.77 -19.05 6.75
C TYR A 163 -1.48 -19.73 7.17
N GLY A 164 -0.39 -19.38 6.51
CA GLY A 164 0.94 -19.89 6.84
C GLY A 164 2.02 -18.87 6.51
N GLY A 165 3.26 -19.18 6.90
CA GLY A 165 4.41 -18.35 6.57
C GLY A 165 4.52 -17.03 7.35
N PHE A 166 3.77 -16.86 8.44
CA PHE A 166 3.81 -15.67 9.29
C PHE A 166 4.11 -16.04 10.75
N SER A 167 4.68 -15.09 11.48
CA SER A 167 4.82 -15.13 12.95
C SER A 167 4.29 -13.85 13.60
N ALA A 168 3.99 -12.83 12.81
CA ALA A 168 3.42 -11.57 13.25
C ALA A 168 1.98 -11.40 12.73
N CYS A 169 1.81 -10.84 11.54
CA CYS A 169 0.48 -10.58 10.96
C CYS A 169 0.35 -11.14 9.54
N VAL A 170 -0.91 -11.32 9.13
CA VAL A 170 -1.27 -11.53 7.75
C VAL A 170 -1.96 -10.28 7.23
N ILE A 171 -1.40 -9.69 6.17
CA ILE A 171 -1.94 -8.51 5.51
C ILE A 171 -2.36 -8.94 4.11
N ASN A 172 -3.61 -8.74 3.78
CA ASN A 172 -4.14 -9.09 2.46
C ASN A 172 -4.78 -7.86 1.81
N ALA A 173 -4.24 -7.49 0.65
CA ALA A 173 -4.82 -6.48 -0.22
C ALA A 173 -5.71 -7.16 -1.27
N VAL A 174 -6.89 -6.60 -1.50
CA VAL A 174 -7.81 -7.04 -2.55
C VAL A 174 -7.85 -5.96 -3.63
N THR A 175 -7.66 -6.36 -4.88
CA THR A 175 -7.63 -5.43 -5.99
C THR A 175 -9.03 -5.00 -6.45
N LYS A 176 -9.12 -3.84 -7.08
CA LYS A 176 -10.32 -3.35 -7.76
C LYS A 176 -10.62 -4.23 -8.97
N SER A 177 -11.88 -4.39 -9.29
CA SER A 177 -12.36 -5.04 -10.51
C SER A 177 -13.25 -4.09 -11.30
N GLY A 178 -13.43 -4.34 -12.58
CA GLY A 178 -14.38 -3.58 -13.40
C GLY A 178 -15.82 -3.83 -12.97
N THR A 179 -16.66 -2.85 -13.21
CA THR A 179 -18.09 -2.85 -12.92
C THR A 179 -18.88 -2.55 -14.18
N ASN A 180 -20.20 -2.43 -14.07
CA ASN A 180 -21.06 -1.99 -15.20
C ASN A 180 -20.89 -0.50 -15.52
N GLU A 181 -20.25 0.26 -14.67
CA GLU A 181 -19.95 1.66 -14.88
C GLU A 181 -18.46 1.84 -15.23
N ILE A 182 -18.19 2.71 -16.20
CA ILE A 182 -16.81 3.08 -16.52
C ILE A 182 -16.31 4.02 -15.42
N SER A 183 -15.24 3.62 -14.77
CA SER A 183 -14.59 4.40 -13.73
C SER A 183 -13.08 4.39 -13.91
N GLY A 184 -12.43 5.43 -13.45
CA GLY A 184 -10.98 5.52 -13.52
C GLY A 184 -10.46 6.70 -12.72
N SER A 185 -9.17 6.69 -12.47
CA SER A 185 -8.41 7.75 -11.82
C SER A 185 -7.13 8.02 -12.58
N ALA A 186 -6.59 9.21 -12.45
CA ALA A 186 -5.25 9.54 -12.89
C ALA A 186 -4.62 10.47 -11.87
N TYR A 187 -3.34 10.29 -11.58
CA TYR A 187 -2.62 11.12 -10.65
C TYR A 187 -1.19 11.38 -11.10
N TYR A 188 -0.63 12.44 -10.57
CA TYR A 188 0.78 12.80 -10.65
C TYR A 188 1.20 13.33 -9.29
N GLU A 189 2.30 12.82 -8.79
CA GLU A 189 2.93 13.24 -7.55
C GLU A 189 4.38 13.60 -7.84
N TYR A 190 4.82 14.68 -7.24
CA TYR A 190 6.18 15.18 -7.32
C TYR A 190 6.69 15.47 -5.92
N ALA A 191 7.89 15.00 -5.61
CA ALA A 191 8.64 15.39 -4.45
C ALA A 191 10.09 15.70 -4.84
N GLY A 192 10.66 16.74 -4.29
CA GLY A 192 12.01 17.15 -4.59
C GLY A 192 12.58 18.06 -3.51
N ASP A 193 13.89 18.21 -3.52
CA ASP A 193 14.59 19.08 -2.57
C ASP A 193 14.22 20.56 -2.73
N ASP A 194 13.71 20.97 -3.88
CA ASP A 194 13.19 22.31 -4.15
C ASP A 194 11.92 22.65 -3.35
N LEU A 195 11.17 21.61 -2.90
CA LEU A 195 9.98 21.73 -2.06
C LEU A 195 10.30 21.64 -0.55
N VAL A 196 11.53 21.31 -0.20
CA VAL A 196 11.95 21.18 1.21
C VAL A 196 12.49 22.49 1.74
N GLY A 197 12.13 22.82 2.98
CA GLY A 197 12.68 24.00 3.66
C GLY A 197 14.21 23.90 3.82
N THR A 198 14.91 24.94 3.39
CA THR A 198 16.38 25.00 3.44
C THR A 198 16.95 25.59 4.72
N GLU A 199 16.12 26.08 5.63
CA GLU A 199 16.55 26.72 6.88
C GLU A 199 15.79 26.15 8.08
N ILE A 200 16.51 25.86 9.14
CA ILE A 200 15.97 25.48 10.45
C ILE A 200 16.55 26.45 11.48
N ASP A 201 15.70 27.17 12.21
CA ASP A 201 16.08 28.18 13.20
C ASP A 201 17.04 29.28 12.69
N GLY A 202 16.95 29.59 11.38
CA GLY A 202 17.78 30.59 10.73
C GLY A 202 19.16 30.09 10.29
N GLU A 203 19.44 28.82 10.48
CA GLU A 203 20.63 28.17 9.93
C GLU A 203 20.28 27.33 8.68
N LYS A 204 21.12 27.43 7.65
CA LYS A 204 20.93 26.63 6.44
C LYS A 204 21.17 25.17 6.72
N GLY A 205 20.14 24.38 6.50
CA GLY A 205 20.23 22.92 6.47
C GLY A 205 21.00 22.44 5.24
N ASN A 206 21.65 21.30 5.38
CA ASN A 206 22.32 20.64 4.26
C ASN A 206 21.31 19.72 3.59
N THR A 207 20.67 20.17 2.50
CA THR A 207 19.73 19.38 1.73
C THR A 207 20.50 18.56 0.69
N VAL A 208 20.24 17.25 0.67
CA VAL A 208 20.75 16.38 -0.39
C VAL A 208 19.77 16.49 -1.57
N PRO A 209 20.23 16.78 -2.79
CA PRO A 209 19.35 16.80 -3.95
C PRO A 209 18.68 15.45 -4.15
N TYR A 210 17.38 15.48 -4.36
CA TYR A 210 16.57 14.32 -4.74
C TYR A 210 15.38 14.76 -5.58
N GLU A 211 14.91 13.90 -6.44
CA GLU A 211 13.72 14.12 -7.25
C GLU A 211 12.95 12.81 -7.38
N GLU A 212 11.67 12.84 -7.04
CA GLU A 212 10.75 11.71 -7.16
C GLU A 212 9.56 12.13 -8.02
N ASN A 213 9.31 11.35 -9.07
CA ASN A 213 8.16 11.51 -9.94
C ASN A 213 7.34 10.23 -9.93
N LYS A 214 6.08 10.32 -9.57
CA LYS A 214 5.15 9.19 -9.55
C LYS A 214 3.88 9.55 -10.28
N TYR A 215 3.52 8.75 -11.26
CA TYR A 215 2.28 8.95 -11.98
C TYR A 215 1.63 7.63 -12.36
N GLY A 216 0.33 7.64 -12.39
CA GLY A 216 -0.43 6.47 -12.72
C GLY A 216 -1.84 6.78 -13.17
N PHE A 217 -2.47 5.75 -13.70
CA PHE A 217 -3.88 5.79 -14.00
C PHE A 217 -4.53 4.43 -13.78
N THR A 218 -5.82 4.47 -13.50
CA THR A 218 -6.68 3.29 -13.46
C THR A 218 -7.84 3.47 -14.41
N LEU A 219 -8.31 2.38 -14.99
CA LEU A 219 -9.50 2.36 -15.82
C LEU A 219 -10.21 1.02 -15.66
N GLY A 220 -11.49 1.04 -15.35
CA GLY A 220 -12.31 -0.14 -15.23
C GLY A 220 -13.68 0.07 -15.86
N GLY A 221 -14.31 -1.03 -16.29
CA GLY A 221 -15.64 -0.98 -16.88
C GLY A 221 -16.09 -2.31 -17.48
N PRO A 222 -17.27 -2.33 -18.12
CA PRO A 222 -17.80 -3.51 -18.77
C PRO A 222 -17.19 -3.70 -20.17
N ILE A 223 -16.78 -4.92 -20.49
CA ILE A 223 -16.56 -5.37 -21.88
C ILE A 223 -17.91 -5.76 -22.47
N VAL A 224 -18.69 -6.51 -21.67
CA VAL A 224 -20.08 -6.88 -21.96
C VAL A 224 -20.85 -6.63 -20.69
N GLN A 225 -21.88 -5.80 -20.78
CA GLN A 225 -22.69 -5.42 -19.63
C GLN A 225 -23.24 -6.65 -18.90
N ASP A 226 -23.14 -6.66 -17.58
CA ASP A 226 -23.55 -7.73 -16.66
C ASP A 226 -22.80 -9.08 -16.81
N LYS A 227 -21.80 -9.18 -17.71
CA LYS A 227 -21.17 -10.48 -18.02
C LYS A 227 -19.65 -10.47 -17.97
N ALA A 228 -19.02 -9.44 -18.50
CA ALA A 228 -17.57 -9.39 -18.61
C ALA A 228 -17.07 -7.99 -18.33
N PHE A 229 -16.08 -7.89 -17.48
CA PHE A 229 -15.51 -6.64 -17.02
C PHE A 229 -14.01 -6.63 -17.22
N PHE A 230 -13.44 -5.44 -17.25
CA PHE A 230 -12.00 -5.24 -17.23
C PHE A 230 -11.61 -4.23 -16.17
N PHE A 231 -10.40 -4.34 -15.67
CA PHE A 231 -9.75 -3.34 -14.86
C PHE A 231 -8.26 -3.31 -15.22
N ILE A 232 -7.73 -2.12 -15.43
CA ILE A 232 -6.34 -1.87 -15.77
C ILE A 232 -5.80 -0.83 -14.80
N SER A 233 -4.62 -1.07 -14.25
CA SER A 233 -3.86 -0.11 -13.48
C SER A 233 -2.43 -0.06 -13.99
N VAL A 234 -1.93 1.15 -14.18
CA VAL A 234 -0.55 1.40 -14.59
C VAL A 234 0.02 2.48 -13.69
N GLU A 235 1.20 2.23 -13.16
CA GLU A 235 1.95 3.19 -12.36
C GLU A 235 3.38 3.20 -12.85
N ARG A 236 3.96 4.39 -12.92
CA ARG A 236 5.39 4.57 -13.11
C ARG A 236 5.93 5.47 -12.01
N TYR A 237 7.05 5.05 -11.50
CA TYR A 237 7.81 5.72 -10.49
C TYR A 237 9.24 5.91 -11.00
N ASP A 238 9.70 7.13 -11.03
CA ASP A 238 11.05 7.52 -11.37
C ASP A 238 11.61 8.29 -10.16
N ASP A 239 12.69 7.81 -9.56
CA ASP A 239 13.41 8.50 -8.51
C ASP A 239 14.87 8.68 -8.87
N VAL A 240 15.37 9.85 -8.55
CA VAL A 240 16.77 10.20 -8.66
C VAL A 240 17.25 10.65 -7.29
N ASP A 241 18.20 9.92 -6.75
CA ASP A 241 18.78 10.19 -5.44
C ASP A 241 20.29 10.34 -5.58
N VAL A 242 20.85 11.37 -4.97
CA VAL A 242 22.28 11.61 -5.00
C VAL A 242 22.89 11.02 -3.76
N ASP A 243 23.92 10.19 -3.91
CA ASP A 243 24.70 9.70 -2.78
C ASP A 243 25.32 10.91 -2.03
N PRO A 244 24.98 11.13 -0.76
CA PRO A 244 25.48 12.25 0.01
C PRO A 244 26.99 12.16 0.30
N PHE A 245 27.61 11.00 0.08
CA PHE A 245 29.00 10.79 0.40
C PHE A 245 29.92 11.15 -0.76
N GLY A 246 31.00 11.83 -0.45
CA GLY A 246 32.05 12.16 -1.42
C GLY A 246 33.44 12.19 -0.79
N PRO A 247 34.49 12.20 -1.63
CA PRO A 247 35.86 12.31 -1.12
C PRO A 247 36.09 13.67 -0.47
N GLN A 248 37.07 13.73 0.41
CA GLN A 248 37.51 14.96 1.10
C GLN A 248 37.80 16.06 0.07
N GLY A 249 37.24 17.25 0.28
CA GLY A 249 37.37 18.40 -0.60
C GLY A 249 36.48 18.36 -1.86
N SER A 250 35.52 17.43 -1.97
CA SER A 250 34.57 17.34 -3.06
C SER A 250 33.41 18.34 -2.95
N GLY A 251 33.15 18.83 -1.72
CA GLY A 251 31.95 19.63 -1.43
C GLY A 251 30.68 18.80 -1.27
N ALA A 252 30.80 17.47 -1.16
CA ALA A 252 29.67 16.59 -0.89
C ALA A 252 29.09 16.89 0.51
N PRO A 253 27.77 16.69 0.74
CA PRO A 253 27.13 16.88 2.03
C PRO A 253 27.80 16.12 3.19
N SER A 254 28.36 14.94 2.91
CA SER A 254 29.11 14.11 3.82
C SER A 254 30.46 13.72 3.21
N GLU A 255 31.52 14.40 3.62
CA GLU A 255 32.85 14.08 3.13
C GLU A 255 33.46 12.90 3.88
N LEU A 256 34.11 11.99 3.17
CA LEU A 256 34.80 10.82 3.71
C LEU A 256 36.24 11.17 4.03
N ASP A 257 36.58 11.27 5.32
CA ASP A 257 37.91 11.66 5.80
C ASP A 257 39.05 10.72 5.34
N PHE A 258 38.73 9.48 5.00
CA PHE A 258 39.67 8.45 4.57
C PHE A 258 39.92 8.39 3.07
N LEU A 259 39.15 9.18 2.25
CA LEU A 259 39.25 9.17 0.81
C LEU A 259 39.47 10.59 0.29
N SER A 260 40.64 10.86 -0.29
CA SER A 260 40.89 12.14 -0.94
C SER A 260 40.35 12.17 -2.38
N ALA A 261 40.10 13.37 -2.91
CA ALA A 261 39.72 13.55 -4.31
C ALA A 261 40.81 12.98 -5.27
N ALA A 262 42.08 13.02 -4.90
CA ALA A 262 43.17 12.43 -5.68
C ALA A 262 43.10 10.89 -5.71
N ASP A 263 42.77 10.25 -4.58
CA ASP A 263 42.59 8.80 -4.53
C ASP A 263 41.37 8.36 -5.34
N PHE A 264 40.30 9.11 -5.25
CA PHE A 264 39.12 8.86 -6.06
C PHE A 264 39.41 8.94 -7.57
N THR A 265 40.07 10.02 -8.01
CA THR A 265 40.49 10.18 -9.42
C THR A 265 41.34 8.99 -9.87
N ARG A 266 42.30 8.56 -9.03
CA ARG A 266 43.12 7.40 -9.32
C ARG A 266 42.32 6.11 -9.47
N ILE A 267 41.30 5.90 -8.63
CA ILE A 267 40.40 4.74 -8.72
C ILE A 267 39.64 4.78 -10.04
N VAL A 268 39.10 5.95 -10.41
CA VAL A 268 38.39 6.15 -11.68
C VAL A 268 39.31 5.86 -12.88
N ASP A 269 40.53 6.39 -12.85
CA ASP A 269 41.53 6.16 -13.93
C ASP A 269 41.88 4.67 -14.05
N ILE A 270 42.04 3.96 -12.93
CA ILE A 270 42.28 2.52 -12.95
C ILE A 270 41.10 1.78 -13.56
N ALA A 271 39.88 2.13 -13.13
CA ALA A 271 38.65 1.53 -13.66
C ALA A 271 38.55 1.71 -15.19
N LYS A 272 38.76 2.92 -15.67
CA LYS A 272 38.74 3.24 -17.12
C LYS A 272 39.86 2.57 -17.89
N ASN A 273 41.10 2.78 -17.47
CA ASN A 273 42.27 2.41 -18.30
C ASN A 273 42.62 0.93 -18.21
N LYS A 274 42.37 0.28 -17.06
CA LYS A 274 42.74 -1.12 -16.84
C LYS A 274 41.58 -2.08 -17.05
N TYR A 275 40.37 -1.65 -16.72
CA TYR A 275 39.18 -2.54 -16.73
C TYR A 275 38.15 -2.12 -17.79
N GLY A 276 38.32 -0.99 -18.48
CA GLY A 276 37.39 -0.51 -19.50
C GLY A 276 36.03 -0.12 -18.97
N PHE A 277 35.92 0.14 -17.65
CA PHE A 277 34.68 0.52 -16.98
C PHE A 277 34.71 2.00 -16.64
N ASP A 278 33.72 2.77 -17.08
CA ASP A 278 33.56 4.17 -16.70
C ASP A 278 32.61 4.27 -15.49
N PRO A 279 33.12 4.57 -14.27
CA PRO A 279 32.26 4.71 -13.09
C PRO A 279 31.55 6.07 -13.00
N GLY A 280 31.66 6.94 -14.04
CA GLY A 280 31.08 8.27 -14.01
C GLY A 280 32.05 9.34 -13.46
N SER A 281 31.50 10.52 -13.19
CA SER A 281 32.22 11.68 -12.64
C SER A 281 31.84 11.92 -11.18
N ILE A 282 32.76 12.57 -10.43
CA ILE A 282 32.45 13.08 -9.09
C ILE A 282 31.48 14.26 -9.25
N GLY A 283 30.37 14.22 -8.52
CA GLY A 283 29.44 15.35 -8.45
C GLY A 283 28.70 15.61 -9.78
N GLY A 284 28.13 14.57 -10.40
CA GLY A 284 27.18 14.74 -11.49
C GLY A 284 25.97 15.52 -11.01
N ALA A 285 25.49 16.50 -11.79
CA ALA A 285 24.17 17.05 -11.62
C ALA A 285 23.14 15.94 -11.89
N LEU A 286 21.96 16.09 -11.30
CA LEU A 286 20.79 15.29 -11.67
C LEU A 286 20.55 15.49 -13.17
N ASP A 287 20.70 14.44 -13.98
CA ASP A 287 20.42 14.45 -15.43
C ASP A 287 18.98 13.98 -15.71
#